data_e6c24536f6c55c4cb1c81afbea1f79bf
#
_entry.id   e6c24536f6c55c4cb1c81afbea1f79bf
#
_cell.length_a   1.000
_cell.length_b   1.000
_cell.length_c   1.000
_cell.angle_alpha   90.00
_cell.angle_beta   90.00
_cell.angle_gamma   90.00
#
_symmetry.space_group_name_H-M   'P 1'
#
loop_
_entity.id
_entity.type
_entity.pdbx_description
1 polymer ?
#
loop_
_entity_poly.entity_id
_entity_poly.type
_entity_poly.pdbx_seq_one_letter_code
_entity_poly.pdbx_strand_id
1 'polypeptide(L)'
;MKFLVIGGSGTIGSYLIKKFRDDNENFEFTVNKNKIDGTNQNILDITKEQDTFELIQKSNPDIVINAAALTNLDFCEDNHELANSINVVGAKNIIEGCKNTKSRICHISTSAVFDGKKESYVEDDLSSPLNYYGLTKIKAEQIVQKSGLKYLILRTDCLYGWTKNFQRINPVTRVINTLKSGKIFKEIIDWYNTPTYIPDFVF
;
A
#
# COMPACT_ATOMS: atom_id res chain seq x y z
N MET A 1 -10.00 -6.23 18.91
CA MET A 1 -8.86 -6.65 18.09
C MET A 1 -7.82 -5.55 18.09
N LYS A 2 -6.53 -5.89 17.96
CA LYS A 2 -5.47 -4.90 17.82
C LYS A 2 -4.97 -4.89 16.39
N PHE A 3 -4.89 -3.71 15.78
CA PHE A 3 -4.40 -3.52 14.42
C PHE A 3 -3.00 -2.89 14.42
N LEU A 4 -2.16 -3.28 13.45
CA LEU A 4 -0.92 -2.60 13.13
C LEU A 4 -0.95 -2.15 11.68
N VAL A 5 -0.99 -0.83 11.43
CA VAL A 5 -0.97 -0.26 10.08
C VAL A 5 0.47 0.08 9.71
N ILE A 6 1.05 -0.65 8.76
CA ILE A 6 2.38 -0.38 8.23
C ILE A 6 2.26 0.54 7.02
N GLY A 7 2.98 1.69 7.05
CA GLY A 7 2.86 2.72 6.03
C GLY A 7 1.79 3.79 6.32
N GLY A 8 1.58 4.12 7.59
CA GLY A 8 0.56 5.06 8.06
C GLY A 8 0.64 6.47 7.47
N SER A 9 1.83 6.94 7.03
CA SER A 9 1.96 8.24 6.35
C SER A 9 1.60 8.19 4.86
N GLY A 10 1.42 7.01 4.27
CA GLY A 10 0.93 6.85 2.91
C GLY A 10 -0.54 7.24 2.76
N THR A 11 -1.02 7.33 1.51
CA THR A 11 -2.38 7.78 1.25
C THR A 11 -3.42 6.87 1.92
N ILE A 12 -3.40 5.56 1.67
CA ILE A 12 -4.33 4.59 2.30
C ILE A 12 -4.14 4.59 3.83
N GLY A 13 -2.87 4.50 4.29
CA GLY A 13 -2.57 4.43 5.73
C GLY A 13 -3.12 5.61 6.52
N SER A 14 -3.05 6.83 5.97
CA SER A 14 -3.58 8.02 6.65
C SER A 14 -5.12 8.02 6.77
N TYR A 15 -5.83 7.47 5.79
CA TYR A 15 -7.27 7.29 5.86
C TYR A 15 -7.67 6.18 6.85
N LEU A 16 -6.94 5.05 6.87
CA LEU A 16 -7.13 3.99 7.87
C LEU A 16 -6.94 4.50 9.29
N ILE A 17 -5.86 5.26 9.54
CA ILE A 17 -5.58 5.85 10.85
C ILE A 17 -6.72 6.79 11.28
N LYS A 18 -7.20 7.62 10.34
CA LYS A 18 -8.35 8.49 10.63
C LYS A 18 -9.58 7.68 10.99
N LYS A 19 -9.94 6.68 10.18
CA LYS A 19 -11.08 5.80 10.42
C LYS A 19 -10.98 5.09 11.77
N PHE A 20 -9.82 4.49 12.09
CA PHE A 20 -9.61 3.80 13.36
C PHE A 20 -9.69 4.72 14.58
N ARG A 21 -9.29 6.00 14.45
CA ARG A 21 -9.51 7.00 15.50
C ARG A 21 -10.97 7.35 15.66
N ASP A 22 -11.67 7.59 14.56
CA ASP A 22 -13.09 7.95 14.56
C ASP A 22 -13.95 6.80 15.16
N ASP A 23 -13.55 5.54 14.93
CA ASP A 23 -14.24 4.34 15.44
C ASP A 23 -13.74 3.87 16.82
N ASN A 24 -12.77 4.54 17.41
CA ASN A 24 -12.20 4.15 18.72
C ASN A 24 -11.52 2.76 18.70
N GLU A 25 -10.96 2.35 17.57
CA GLU A 25 -10.28 1.05 17.44
C GLU A 25 -8.95 1.02 18.20
N ASN A 26 -8.54 -0.18 18.62
CA ASN A 26 -7.22 -0.40 19.21
C ASN A 26 -6.19 -0.62 18.10
N PHE A 27 -5.33 0.38 17.84
CA PHE A 27 -4.34 0.29 16.78
C PHE A 27 -3.03 0.99 17.10
N GLU A 28 -1.99 0.54 16.42
CA GLU A 28 -0.70 1.20 16.26
C GLU A 28 -0.41 1.39 14.76
N PHE A 29 0.49 2.30 14.44
CA PHE A 29 0.89 2.49 13.06
C PHE A 29 2.37 2.83 12.91
N THR A 30 2.91 2.57 11.72
CA THR A 30 4.29 2.90 11.39
C THR A 30 4.37 3.99 10.33
N VAL A 31 5.41 4.78 10.44
CA VAL A 31 5.84 5.75 9.42
C VAL A 31 7.32 5.55 9.15
N ASN A 32 7.79 5.94 7.97
CA ASN A 32 9.23 5.97 7.69
C ASN A 32 9.74 7.41 7.75
N LYS A 33 9.84 8.10 6.61
CA LYS A 33 10.40 9.46 6.51
C LYS A 33 9.43 10.54 6.95
N ASN A 34 8.16 10.42 6.59
CA ASN A 34 7.14 11.43 6.84
C ASN A 34 6.37 11.10 8.12
N LYS A 35 6.59 11.89 9.17
CA LYS A 35 5.82 11.80 10.40
C LYS A 35 4.42 12.38 10.20
N ILE A 36 3.45 11.85 10.91
CA ILE A 36 2.08 12.38 10.98
C ILE A 36 1.70 12.60 12.44
N ASP A 37 0.78 13.52 12.71
CA ASP A 37 0.35 13.79 14.07
C ASP A 37 -0.35 12.60 14.70
N GLY A 38 -0.04 12.35 15.95
CA GLY A 38 -0.71 11.35 16.77
C GLY A 38 0.23 10.57 17.69
N THR A 39 -0.36 10.02 18.74
CA THR A 39 0.21 9.00 19.61
C THR A 39 0.18 7.64 18.92
N ASN A 40 0.86 6.64 19.46
CA ASN A 40 0.93 5.26 18.91
C ASN A 40 1.66 5.16 17.57
N GLN A 41 2.51 6.13 17.23
CA GLN A 41 3.33 6.13 16.04
C GLN A 41 4.67 5.47 16.32
N ASN A 42 5.07 4.54 15.45
CA ASN A 42 6.39 3.92 15.43
C ASN A 42 7.13 4.30 14.14
N ILE A 43 8.44 4.51 14.23
CA ILE A 43 9.28 4.72 13.03
C ILE A 43 9.77 3.36 12.57
N LEU A 44 9.58 3.03 11.29
CA LEU A 44 9.98 1.75 10.73
C LEU A 44 10.42 1.89 9.27
N ASP A 45 11.59 1.36 8.97
CA ASP A 45 12.01 1.00 7.63
C ASP A 45 11.80 -0.51 7.43
N ILE A 46 10.80 -0.89 6.65
CA ILE A 46 10.43 -2.30 6.44
C ILE A 46 11.53 -3.12 5.74
N THR A 47 12.53 -2.48 5.14
CA THR A 47 13.68 -3.15 4.54
C THR A 47 14.64 -3.69 5.59
N LYS A 48 14.53 -3.22 6.83
CA LYS A 48 15.32 -3.68 7.97
C LYS A 48 14.61 -4.87 8.63
N GLU A 49 15.13 -6.06 8.39
CA GLU A 49 14.51 -7.31 8.82
C GLU A 49 14.31 -7.33 10.34
N GLN A 50 15.40 -7.11 11.11
CA GLN A 50 15.35 -7.17 12.56
C GLN A 50 14.40 -6.14 13.18
N ASP A 51 14.46 -4.88 12.71
CA ASP A 51 13.59 -3.80 13.22
C ASP A 51 12.12 -4.12 12.95
N THR A 52 11.82 -4.67 11.76
CA THR A 52 10.46 -5.05 11.37
C THR A 52 9.94 -6.19 12.24
N PHE A 53 10.77 -7.22 12.45
CA PHE A 53 10.44 -8.35 13.29
C PHE A 53 10.17 -7.90 14.74
N GLU A 54 11.11 -7.17 15.36
CA GLU A 54 10.99 -6.71 16.75
C GLU A 54 9.76 -5.83 16.97
N LEU A 55 9.47 -4.92 16.02
CA LEU A 55 8.30 -4.07 16.14
C LEU A 55 7.00 -4.86 16.11
N ILE A 56 6.87 -5.83 15.21
CA ILE A 56 5.67 -6.67 15.12
C ILE A 56 5.54 -7.54 16.38
N GLN A 57 6.65 -8.11 16.87
CA GLN A 57 6.67 -8.87 18.12
C GLN A 57 6.21 -8.02 19.31
N LYS A 58 6.77 -6.84 19.48
CA LYS A 58 6.42 -5.90 20.56
C LYS A 58 4.96 -5.45 20.48
N SER A 59 4.49 -5.14 19.27
CA SER A 59 3.11 -4.74 19.03
C SER A 59 2.12 -5.88 19.27
N ASN A 60 2.50 -7.11 18.92
CA ASN A 60 1.67 -8.33 19.02
C ASN A 60 0.24 -8.10 18.50
N PRO A 61 0.04 -7.69 17.23
CA PRO A 61 -1.25 -7.35 16.68
C PRO A 61 -2.05 -8.60 16.28
N ASP A 62 -3.38 -8.50 16.29
CA ASP A 62 -4.26 -9.52 15.70
C ASP A 62 -4.24 -9.46 14.17
N ILE A 63 -4.11 -8.24 13.62
CA ILE A 63 -4.11 -7.99 12.17
C ILE A 63 -3.03 -6.96 11.84
N VAL A 64 -2.19 -7.29 10.86
CA VAL A 64 -1.25 -6.36 10.23
C VAL A 64 -1.82 -5.92 8.88
N ILE A 65 -1.92 -4.60 8.65
CA ILE A 65 -2.32 -4.02 7.37
C ILE A 65 -1.07 -3.44 6.72
N ASN A 66 -0.58 -4.10 5.67
CA ASN A 66 0.58 -3.61 4.92
C ASN A 66 0.14 -2.66 3.79
N ALA A 67 0.17 -1.36 4.06
CA ALA A 67 -0.06 -0.28 3.10
C ALA A 67 1.24 0.43 2.67
N ALA A 68 2.41 -0.10 3.07
CA ALA A 68 3.70 0.44 2.67
C ALA A 68 4.12 -0.13 1.31
N ALA A 69 4.45 0.75 0.37
CA ALA A 69 5.01 0.38 -0.93
C ALA A 69 5.68 1.59 -1.61
N LEU A 70 6.62 1.31 -2.49
CA LEU A 70 7.08 2.24 -3.51
C LEU A 70 6.16 2.10 -4.72
N THR A 71 5.35 3.15 -5.02
CA THR A 71 4.23 3.06 -5.97
C THR A 71 4.40 3.90 -7.24
N ASN A 72 5.50 4.65 -7.38
CA ASN A 72 5.77 5.40 -8.60
C ASN A 72 6.29 4.44 -9.68
N LEU A 73 5.53 4.27 -10.77
CA LEU A 73 5.83 3.31 -11.82
C LEU A 73 7.17 3.62 -12.50
N ASP A 74 7.34 4.86 -12.97
CA ASP A 74 8.55 5.30 -13.67
C ASP A 74 9.78 5.17 -12.77
N PHE A 75 9.64 5.60 -11.50
CA PHE A 75 10.72 5.47 -10.54
C PHE A 75 11.07 4.00 -10.23
N CYS A 76 10.09 3.10 -10.18
CA CYS A 76 10.36 1.67 -10.01
C CYS A 76 11.05 1.06 -11.22
N GLU A 77 10.76 1.56 -12.43
CA GLU A 77 11.41 1.13 -13.67
C GLU A 77 12.89 1.54 -13.70
N ASP A 78 13.18 2.75 -13.22
CA ASP A 78 14.56 3.27 -13.16
C ASP A 78 15.35 2.75 -11.94
N ASN A 79 14.68 2.20 -10.89
CA ASN A 79 15.29 1.85 -9.62
C ASN A 79 14.85 0.46 -9.12
N HIS A 80 15.15 -0.59 -9.90
CA HIS A 80 14.74 -1.97 -9.63
C HIS A 80 15.15 -2.48 -8.25
N GLU A 81 16.39 -2.25 -7.83
CA GLU A 81 16.89 -2.72 -6.52
C GLU A 81 16.09 -2.13 -5.37
N LEU A 82 15.83 -0.81 -5.40
CA LEU A 82 15.08 -0.13 -4.36
C LEU A 82 13.60 -0.57 -4.35
N ALA A 83 12.99 -0.71 -5.54
CA ALA A 83 11.63 -1.19 -5.68
C ALA A 83 11.49 -2.63 -5.14
N ASN A 84 12.43 -3.51 -5.45
CA ASN A 84 12.47 -4.87 -4.92
C ASN A 84 12.69 -4.88 -3.39
N SER A 85 13.63 -4.09 -2.90
CA SER A 85 13.93 -4.00 -1.47
C SER A 85 12.69 -3.58 -0.66
N ILE A 86 11.98 -2.54 -1.10
CA ILE A 86 10.80 -2.05 -0.38
C ILE A 86 9.60 -2.98 -0.58
N ASN A 87 9.24 -3.29 -1.85
CA ASN A 87 7.98 -3.96 -2.13
C ASN A 87 8.02 -5.47 -1.89
N VAL A 88 9.17 -6.10 -2.10
CA VAL A 88 9.31 -7.57 -1.98
C VAL A 88 9.97 -7.96 -0.66
N VAL A 89 11.19 -7.45 -0.40
CA VAL A 89 11.91 -7.78 0.84
C VAL A 89 11.16 -7.23 2.04
N GLY A 90 10.68 -5.97 1.97
CA GLY A 90 9.86 -5.40 3.04
C GLY A 90 8.59 -6.21 3.34
N ALA A 91 7.89 -6.68 2.30
CA ALA A 91 6.73 -7.56 2.48
C ALA A 91 7.13 -8.89 3.13
N LYS A 92 8.26 -9.49 2.71
CA LYS A 92 8.81 -10.70 3.34
C LYS A 92 9.09 -10.50 4.84
N ASN A 93 9.75 -9.42 5.20
CA ASN A 93 10.08 -9.11 6.59
C ASN A 93 8.83 -8.97 7.46
N ILE A 94 7.79 -8.31 6.93
CA ILE A 94 6.48 -8.21 7.60
C ILE A 94 5.87 -9.60 7.82
N ILE A 95 5.87 -10.45 6.79
CA ILE A 95 5.32 -11.80 6.88
C ILE A 95 6.05 -12.63 7.93
N GLU A 96 7.38 -12.58 7.98
CA GLU A 96 8.16 -13.31 8.99
C GLU A 96 7.81 -12.84 10.42
N GLY A 97 7.65 -11.53 10.62
CA GLY A 97 7.14 -11.02 11.90
C GLY A 97 5.73 -11.53 12.25
N CYS A 98 4.81 -11.56 11.27
CA CYS A 98 3.45 -12.06 11.46
C CYS A 98 3.38 -13.55 11.79
N LYS A 99 4.26 -14.38 11.22
CA LYS A 99 4.31 -15.83 11.53
C LYS A 99 4.54 -16.09 13.02
N ASN A 100 5.42 -15.33 13.63
CA ASN A 100 5.77 -15.52 15.03
C ASN A 100 4.64 -15.08 15.98
N THR A 101 3.92 -14.01 15.65
CA THR A 101 2.76 -13.53 16.43
C THR A 101 1.44 -14.21 16.03
N LYS A 102 1.44 -15.02 14.95
CA LYS A 102 0.24 -15.62 14.35
C LYS A 102 -0.79 -14.58 13.91
N SER A 103 -0.33 -13.37 13.61
CA SER A 103 -1.18 -12.28 13.11
C SER A 103 -1.75 -12.62 11.73
N ARG A 104 -2.95 -12.15 11.45
CA ARG A 104 -3.51 -12.14 10.10
C ARG A 104 -2.89 -10.98 9.32
N ILE A 105 -2.77 -11.13 7.99
CA ILE A 105 -2.21 -10.09 7.12
C ILE A 105 -3.24 -9.60 6.12
N CYS A 106 -3.41 -8.28 6.02
CA CYS A 106 -4.07 -7.60 4.92
C CYS A 106 -2.99 -6.89 4.08
N HIS A 107 -2.77 -7.35 2.84
CA HIS A 107 -1.76 -6.79 1.94
C HIS A 107 -2.42 -5.97 0.85
N ILE A 108 -2.08 -4.68 0.79
CA ILE A 108 -2.59 -3.81 -0.27
C ILE A 108 -1.75 -4.03 -1.53
N SER A 109 -2.41 -4.50 -2.59
CA SER A 109 -1.84 -4.74 -3.90
C SER A 109 -2.42 -3.78 -4.94
N THR A 110 -2.39 -4.13 -6.22
CA THR A 110 -2.70 -3.22 -7.33
C THR A 110 -3.27 -3.96 -8.54
N SER A 111 -4.08 -3.27 -9.35
CA SER A 111 -4.49 -3.71 -10.69
C SER A 111 -3.31 -3.83 -11.67
N ALA A 112 -2.19 -3.14 -11.41
CA ALA A 112 -0.98 -3.21 -12.24
C ALA A 112 -0.31 -4.62 -12.27
N VAL A 113 -0.87 -5.60 -11.56
CA VAL A 113 -0.51 -7.01 -11.68
C VAL A 113 -1.03 -7.63 -12.99
N PHE A 114 -1.97 -6.98 -13.67
CA PHE A 114 -2.57 -7.43 -14.93
C PHE A 114 -2.02 -6.66 -16.13
N ASP A 115 -2.24 -7.18 -17.33
CA ASP A 115 -1.76 -6.61 -18.59
C ASP A 115 -2.75 -5.65 -19.28
N GLY A 116 -3.93 -5.43 -18.71
CA GLY A 116 -4.92 -4.50 -19.24
C GLY A 116 -5.60 -4.92 -20.56
N LYS A 117 -5.42 -6.17 -21.01
CA LYS A 117 -6.01 -6.65 -22.27
C LYS A 117 -7.48 -7.04 -22.18
N LYS A 118 -7.98 -7.27 -20.95
CA LYS A 118 -9.38 -7.59 -20.69
C LYS A 118 -10.11 -6.36 -20.17
N GLU A 119 -11.40 -6.25 -20.48
CA GLU A 119 -12.29 -5.22 -19.93
C GLU A 119 -12.50 -5.38 -18.42
N SER A 120 -12.46 -6.60 -17.90
CA SER A 120 -12.57 -6.89 -16.48
C SER A 120 -11.67 -8.08 -16.10
N TYR A 121 -11.18 -8.05 -14.86
CA TYR A 121 -10.37 -9.10 -14.27
C TYR A 121 -11.03 -9.61 -12.99
N VAL A 122 -10.87 -10.90 -12.74
CA VAL A 122 -11.28 -11.57 -11.51
C VAL A 122 -10.04 -12.03 -10.72
N GLU A 123 -10.24 -12.43 -9.49
CA GLU A 123 -9.15 -12.78 -8.56
C GLU A 123 -8.24 -13.89 -9.06
N ASP A 124 -8.82 -14.88 -9.79
CA ASP A 124 -8.11 -16.05 -10.31
C ASP A 124 -7.49 -15.84 -11.70
N ASP A 125 -7.65 -14.65 -12.29
CA ASP A 125 -7.01 -14.35 -13.56
C ASP A 125 -5.48 -14.33 -13.44
N LEU A 126 -4.82 -14.83 -14.48
CA LEU A 126 -3.36 -14.89 -14.52
C LEU A 126 -2.78 -13.48 -14.49
N SER A 127 -1.89 -13.24 -13.54
CA SER A 127 -1.14 -12.00 -13.45
C SER A 127 -0.08 -11.92 -14.55
N SER A 128 -0.03 -10.79 -15.26
CA SER A 128 0.91 -10.52 -16.37
C SER A 128 1.28 -9.02 -16.36
N PRO A 129 2.11 -8.56 -15.40
CA PRO A 129 2.43 -7.15 -15.23
C PRO A 129 3.23 -6.60 -16.40
N LEU A 130 2.93 -5.37 -16.80
CA LEU A 130 3.62 -4.68 -17.89
C LEU A 130 4.79 -3.80 -17.41
N ASN A 131 4.97 -3.64 -16.09
CA ASN A 131 5.99 -2.78 -15.51
C ASN A 131 6.60 -3.41 -14.25
N TYR A 132 7.76 -2.88 -13.84
CA TYR A 132 8.50 -3.43 -12.73
C TYR A 132 7.76 -3.27 -11.38
N TYR A 133 7.01 -2.19 -11.20
CA TYR A 133 6.16 -2.03 -10.02
C TYR A 133 5.17 -3.21 -9.88
N GLY A 134 4.39 -3.49 -10.94
CA GLY A 134 3.47 -4.63 -10.95
C GLY A 134 4.17 -5.96 -10.69
N LEU A 135 5.37 -6.18 -11.27
CA LEU A 135 6.18 -7.36 -11.01
C LEU A 135 6.56 -7.48 -9.53
N THR A 136 6.97 -6.40 -8.87
CA THR A 136 7.29 -6.42 -7.43
C THR A 136 6.06 -6.74 -6.58
N LYS A 137 4.88 -6.23 -6.97
CA LYS A 137 3.63 -6.50 -6.25
C LYS A 137 3.19 -7.96 -6.38
N ILE A 138 3.32 -8.57 -7.57
CA ILE A 138 3.07 -10.03 -7.73
C ILE A 138 4.00 -10.84 -6.85
N LYS A 139 5.30 -10.52 -6.83
CA LYS A 139 6.26 -11.23 -5.96
C LYS A 139 5.85 -11.12 -4.48
N ALA A 140 5.38 -9.96 -4.05
CA ALA A 140 4.88 -9.76 -2.68
C ALA A 140 3.59 -10.58 -2.42
N GLU A 141 2.63 -10.58 -3.35
CA GLU A 141 1.42 -11.42 -3.25
C GLU A 141 1.78 -12.92 -3.10
N GLN A 142 2.73 -13.40 -3.90
CA GLN A 142 3.18 -14.80 -3.83
C GLN A 142 3.82 -15.15 -2.47
N ILE A 143 4.55 -14.20 -1.84
CA ILE A 143 5.08 -14.38 -0.48
C ILE A 143 3.93 -14.47 0.53
N VAL A 144 2.94 -13.60 0.42
CA VAL A 144 1.75 -13.62 1.28
C VAL A 144 0.99 -14.94 1.14
N GLN A 145 0.69 -15.36 -0.10
CA GLN A 145 -0.03 -16.60 -0.39
C GLN A 145 0.68 -17.86 0.13
N LYS A 146 2.02 -17.87 0.05
CA LYS A 146 2.86 -18.99 0.52
C LYS A 146 3.19 -18.93 2.01
N SER A 147 2.73 -17.90 2.73
CA SER A 147 3.12 -17.65 4.14
C SER A 147 2.60 -18.67 5.14
N GLY A 148 1.49 -19.36 4.84
CA GLY A 148 0.74 -20.18 5.79
C GLY A 148 -0.13 -19.40 6.76
N LEU A 149 -0.14 -18.05 6.70
CA LEU A 149 -0.99 -17.19 7.51
C LEU A 149 -2.40 -17.06 6.92
N LYS A 150 -3.37 -16.66 7.76
CA LYS A 150 -4.63 -16.15 7.23
C LYS A 150 -4.38 -14.77 6.60
N TYR A 151 -4.74 -14.61 5.34
CA TYR A 151 -4.46 -13.39 4.61
C TYR A 151 -5.65 -12.86 3.82
N LEU A 152 -5.58 -11.58 3.49
CA LEU A 152 -6.40 -10.88 2.50
C LEU A 152 -5.45 -10.09 1.60
N ILE A 153 -5.61 -10.19 0.29
CA ILE A 153 -4.92 -9.36 -0.70
C ILE A 153 -5.96 -8.48 -1.35
N LEU A 154 -5.76 -7.15 -1.29
CA LEU A 154 -6.66 -6.17 -1.89
C LEU A 154 -5.96 -5.49 -3.07
N ARG A 155 -6.38 -5.81 -4.29
CA ARG A 155 -5.90 -5.17 -5.52
C ARG A 155 -6.74 -3.93 -5.79
N THR A 156 -6.12 -2.75 -5.69
CA THR A 156 -6.78 -1.47 -5.95
C THR A 156 -6.32 -0.88 -7.26
N ASP A 157 -7.14 -0.01 -7.85
CA ASP A 157 -6.78 0.75 -9.03
C ASP A 157 -7.01 2.23 -8.80
N CYS A 158 -6.14 3.05 -9.36
CA CYS A 158 -6.27 4.50 -9.51
C CYS A 158 -6.87 5.20 -8.26
N LEU A 159 -6.27 4.95 -7.10
CA LEU A 159 -6.73 5.48 -5.81
C LEU A 159 -6.85 7.01 -5.82
N TYR A 160 -7.99 7.54 -5.40
CA TYR A 160 -8.20 8.97 -5.29
C TYR A 160 -8.89 9.38 -3.98
N GLY A 161 -8.60 10.62 -3.58
CA GLY A 161 -9.07 11.25 -2.37
C GLY A 161 -8.21 12.47 -2.04
N TRP A 162 -8.49 13.14 -0.94
CA TRP A 162 -7.68 14.28 -0.52
C TRP A 162 -6.35 13.79 0.07
N THR A 163 -5.25 14.38 -0.39
CA THR A 163 -3.89 14.00 0.01
C THR A 163 -3.19 15.16 0.72
N LYS A 164 -2.26 14.82 1.61
CA LYS A 164 -1.34 15.78 2.22
C LYS A 164 -0.23 16.15 1.24
N ASN A 165 0.42 17.29 1.45
CA ASN A 165 1.44 17.83 0.52
C ASN A 165 2.63 16.88 0.27
N PHE A 166 2.96 16.00 1.21
CA PHE A 166 4.04 15.03 1.07
C PHE A 166 3.58 13.68 0.47
N GLN A 167 2.29 13.50 0.26
CA GLN A 167 1.74 12.28 -0.36
C GLN A 167 1.71 12.43 -1.89
N ARG A 168 1.71 11.29 -2.57
CA ARG A 168 1.61 11.28 -4.04
C ARG A 168 0.31 11.96 -4.49
N ILE A 169 0.44 12.86 -5.45
CA ILE A 169 -0.73 13.47 -6.13
C ILE A 169 -1.46 12.38 -6.90
N ASN A 170 -2.76 12.24 -6.67
CA ASN A 170 -3.61 11.32 -7.40
C ASN A 170 -4.21 12.00 -8.65
N PRO A 171 -4.79 11.26 -9.60
CA PRO A 171 -5.32 11.83 -10.84
C PRO A 171 -6.31 12.96 -10.61
N VAL A 172 -7.23 12.83 -9.65
CA VAL A 172 -8.26 13.86 -9.39
C VAL A 172 -7.61 15.15 -8.88
N THR A 173 -6.72 15.05 -7.89
CA THR A 173 -6.02 16.24 -7.36
C THR A 173 -5.07 16.85 -8.40
N ARG A 174 -4.50 16.06 -9.32
CA ARG A 174 -3.71 16.54 -10.46
C ARG A 174 -4.54 17.42 -11.38
N VAL A 175 -5.73 16.97 -11.78
CA VAL A 175 -6.66 17.76 -12.61
C VAL A 175 -7.02 19.07 -11.92
N ILE A 176 -7.48 19.00 -10.66
CA ILE A 176 -7.89 20.18 -9.90
C ILE A 176 -6.75 21.20 -9.79
N ASN A 177 -5.55 20.75 -9.43
CA ASN A 177 -4.40 21.64 -9.26
C ASN A 177 -3.95 22.28 -10.58
N THR A 178 -3.98 21.51 -11.69
CA THR A 178 -3.64 22.03 -13.01
C THR A 178 -4.61 23.11 -13.46
N LEU A 179 -5.91 22.86 -13.35
CA LEU A 179 -6.94 23.83 -13.75
C LEU A 179 -6.92 25.08 -12.85
N LYS A 180 -6.76 24.91 -11.52
CA LYS A 180 -6.64 26.05 -10.59
C LYS A 180 -5.41 26.93 -10.88
N SER A 181 -4.36 26.37 -11.46
CA SER A 181 -3.17 27.16 -11.87
C SER A 181 -3.32 27.84 -13.22
N GLY A 182 -4.49 27.77 -13.87
CA GLY A 182 -4.76 28.34 -15.20
C GLY A 182 -4.08 27.59 -16.35
N LYS A 183 -3.54 26.40 -16.11
CA LYS A 183 -2.86 25.59 -17.13
C LYS A 183 -3.85 24.68 -17.84
N ILE A 184 -3.52 24.34 -19.09
CA ILE A 184 -4.26 23.33 -19.87
C ILE A 184 -3.93 21.95 -19.29
N PHE A 185 -4.96 21.18 -18.93
CA PHE A 185 -4.80 19.78 -18.58
C PHE A 185 -4.78 18.92 -19.86
N LYS A 186 -3.71 18.14 -20.01
CA LYS A 186 -3.58 17.17 -21.11
C LYS A 186 -3.59 15.77 -20.52
N GLU A 187 -4.37 14.88 -21.11
CA GLU A 187 -4.48 13.49 -20.69
C GLU A 187 -4.44 12.56 -21.90
N ILE A 188 -4.05 11.32 -21.66
CA ILE A 188 -4.14 10.24 -22.65
C ILE A 188 -5.58 9.74 -22.74
N ILE A 189 -6.02 9.35 -23.93
CA ILE A 189 -7.43 8.98 -24.20
C ILE A 189 -7.64 7.47 -24.32
N ASP A 190 -6.58 6.69 -24.28
CA ASP A 190 -6.56 5.23 -24.45
C ASP A 190 -6.13 4.48 -23.17
N TRP A 191 -6.20 5.17 -22.04
CA TRP A 191 -5.95 4.60 -20.72
C TRP A 191 -7.26 4.35 -19.97
N TYR A 192 -7.57 3.08 -19.72
CA TYR A 192 -8.74 2.65 -18.97
C TYR A 192 -8.35 2.24 -17.57
N ASN A 193 -9.10 2.68 -16.58
CA ASN A 193 -8.90 2.30 -15.19
C ASN A 193 -10.21 2.34 -14.41
N THR A 194 -10.23 1.69 -13.24
CA THR A 194 -11.38 1.67 -12.33
C THR A 194 -11.01 2.44 -11.05
N PRO A 195 -11.26 3.77 -11.00
CA PRO A 195 -10.84 4.58 -9.87
C PRO A 195 -11.48 4.14 -8.57
N THR A 196 -10.67 3.96 -7.55
CA THR A 196 -11.11 3.58 -6.20
C THR A 196 -11.11 4.80 -5.29
N TYR A 197 -12.27 5.19 -4.75
CA TYR A 197 -12.38 6.26 -3.75
C TYR A 197 -11.87 5.77 -2.41
N ILE A 198 -10.82 6.40 -1.87
CA ILE A 198 -10.14 5.89 -0.68
C ILE A 198 -11.03 5.82 0.56
N PRO A 199 -11.90 6.81 0.87
CA PRO A 199 -12.83 6.67 1.97
C PRO A 199 -13.71 5.40 1.89
N ASP A 200 -14.25 5.05 0.72
CA ASP A 200 -15.05 3.84 0.55
C ASP A 200 -14.21 2.56 0.69
N PHE A 201 -12.94 2.65 0.32
CA PHE A 201 -12.01 1.51 0.42
C PHE A 201 -11.61 1.16 1.86
N VAL A 202 -11.63 2.13 2.78
CA VAL A 202 -11.23 1.93 4.19
C VAL A 202 -12.42 1.76 5.15
N PHE A 203 -13.65 1.77 4.63
CA PHE A 203 -14.87 1.55 5.42
C PHE A 203 -15.23 0.07 5.58
#